data_7147535dc81d522fd7a72d7ddb59b2e1
#
_entry.id   7147535dc81d522fd7a72d7ddb59b2e1
#
_cell.length_a   1.000
_cell.length_b   1.000
_cell.length_c   1.000
_cell.angle_alpha   90.00
_cell.angle_beta   90.00
_cell.angle_gamma   90.00
#
_symmetry.space_group_name_H-M   'P 1'
#
loop_
_entity.id
_entity.type
_entity.pdbx_description
1 polymer ?
#
loop_
_entity_poly.entity_id
_entity_poly.type
_entity_poly.pdbx_seq_one_letter_code
_entity_poly.pdbx_strand_id
1 'polypeptide(L)'
;MAVQYSEIQELLRSRADLNARLNLMPYDGTPEIKERGDGKYLYVRKRVAGKQTSTYVGAYTEELYNLLLRNAREAREIRRSLRSIEKQLAAAGYSEDALSADVINNIAFARANMKMNIYDQAVLEGVATSFPQTEEIIENGKVSGMTATDVQKILNLKHAWEFILDRDVVASRSDYYMLSYIARLVN
;
A
#
# COMPACT_ATOMS: atom_id res chain seq x y z
N MET A 1 13.95 -7.39 29.16
CA MET A 1 12.49 -7.33 28.83
C MET A 1 12.09 -6.02 28.15
N ALA A 2 12.44 -4.82 28.64
CA ALA A 2 12.04 -3.55 27.99
C ALA A 2 12.68 -3.35 26.60
N VAL A 3 13.93 -3.69 26.38
CA VAL A 3 14.63 -3.60 25.09
C VAL A 3 13.99 -4.52 24.05
N GLN A 4 13.72 -5.76 24.43
CA GLN A 4 13.10 -6.76 23.54
C GLN A 4 11.67 -6.34 23.12
N TYR A 5 10.90 -5.69 24.01
CA TYR A 5 9.58 -5.16 23.66
C TYR A 5 9.67 -4.01 22.65
N SER A 6 10.64 -3.10 22.81
CA SER A 6 10.88 -1.99 21.89
C SER A 6 11.27 -2.50 20.49
N GLU A 7 12.12 -3.52 20.40
CA GLU A 7 12.52 -4.13 19.15
C GLU A 7 11.35 -4.79 18.41
N ILE A 8 10.49 -5.52 19.14
CA ILE A 8 9.27 -6.12 18.55
C ILE A 8 8.35 -5.02 17.99
N GLN A 9 8.12 -3.93 18.72
CA GLN A 9 7.26 -2.83 18.28
C GLN A 9 7.82 -2.15 17.00
N GLU A 10 9.12 -2.01 16.89
CA GLU A 10 9.77 -1.47 15.70
C GLU A 10 9.64 -2.41 14.49
N LEU A 11 9.78 -3.71 14.69
CA LEU A 11 9.56 -4.71 13.65
C LEU A 11 8.10 -4.72 13.16
N LEU A 12 7.13 -4.60 14.07
CA LEU A 12 5.70 -4.55 13.72
C LEU A 12 5.36 -3.29 12.91
N ARG A 13 5.88 -2.12 13.32
CA ARG A 13 5.74 -0.87 12.53
C ARG A 13 6.35 -1.01 11.14
N SER A 14 7.55 -1.56 11.05
CA SER A 14 8.22 -1.78 9.77
C SER A 14 7.44 -2.75 8.89
N ARG A 15 6.85 -3.80 9.47
CA ARG A 15 5.99 -4.75 8.76
C ARG A 15 4.74 -4.04 8.21
N ALA A 16 4.08 -3.22 9.03
CA ALA A 16 2.90 -2.47 8.64
C ALA A 16 3.21 -1.46 7.51
N ASP A 17 4.29 -0.70 7.60
CA ASP A 17 4.71 0.23 6.55
C ASP A 17 5.02 -0.49 5.22
N LEU A 18 5.74 -1.60 5.27
CA LEU A 18 6.04 -2.39 4.08
C LEU A 18 4.79 -2.99 3.44
N ASN A 19 3.82 -3.44 4.25
CA ASN A 19 2.51 -3.90 3.76
C ASN A 19 1.76 -2.75 3.08
N ALA A 20 1.68 -1.59 3.73
CA ALA A 20 1.05 -0.40 3.17
C ALA A 20 1.68 0.00 1.83
N ARG A 21 3.02 0.05 1.75
CA ARG A 21 3.75 0.34 0.50
C ARG A 21 3.45 -0.69 -0.60
N LEU A 22 3.37 -1.96 -0.26
CA LEU A 22 3.02 -3.02 -1.23
C LEU A 22 1.58 -2.84 -1.75
N ASN A 23 0.65 -2.43 -0.89
CA ASN A 23 -0.75 -2.16 -1.25
C ASN A 23 -0.92 -0.89 -2.10
N LEU A 24 0.05 0.05 -2.03
CA LEU A 24 0.07 1.23 -2.91
C LEU A 24 0.41 0.89 -4.36
N MET A 25 1.08 -0.24 -4.61
CA MET A 25 1.53 -0.62 -5.95
C MET A 25 0.38 -1.20 -6.78
N PRO A 26 -0.12 -0.51 -7.82
CA PRO A 26 -1.23 -1.02 -8.63
C PRO A 26 -0.84 -2.29 -9.42
N TYR A 27 0.46 -2.41 -9.75
CA TYR A 27 1.01 -3.48 -10.57
C TYR A 27 2.30 -4.02 -9.97
N ASP A 28 2.18 -4.94 -9.01
CA ASP A 28 3.30 -5.52 -8.24
C ASP A 28 3.80 -6.88 -8.77
N GLY A 29 3.32 -7.28 -9.94
CA GLY A 29 3.65 -8.55 -10.59
C GLY A 29 4.78 -8.44 -11.62
N THR A 30 4.97 -9.48 -12.42
CA THR A 30 5.98 -9.52 -13.48
C THR A 30 5.40 -8.94 -14.77
N PRO A 31 6.00 -7.90 -15.37
CA PRO A 31 5.55 -7.36 -16.63
C PRO A 31 5.76 -8.36 -17.78
N GLU A 32 4.80 -8.42 -18.69
CA GLU A 32 4.76 -9.28 -19.86
C GLU A 32 4.30 -8.46 -21.07
N ILE A 33 5.01 -8.58 -22.20
CA ILE A 33 4.61 -7.96 -23.44
C ILE A 33 3.84 -9.01 -24.26
N LYS A 34 2.64 -8.64 -24.73
CA LYS A 34 1.85 -9.47 -25.65
C LYS A 34 1.62 -8.73 -26.95
N GLU A 35 1.87 -9.40 -28.06
CA GLU A 35 1.58 -8.89 -29.39
C GLU A 35 0.16 -9.34 -29.80
N ARG A 36 -0.66 -8.40 -30.27
CA ARG A 36 -1.99 -8.67 -30.81
C ARG A 36 -2.25 -7.77 -32.02
N GLY A 37 -2.45 -8.36 -33.19
CA GLY A 37 -2.52 -7.62 -34.44
C GLY A 37 -1.22 -6.84 -34.66
N ASP A 38 -1.34 -5.57 -35.00
CA ASP A 38 -0.18 -4.68 -35.26
C ASP A 38 0.35 -3.99 -34.00
N GLY A 39 -0.16 -4.31 -32.80
CA GLY A 39 0.16 -3.63 -31.53
C GLY A 39 0.84 -4.50 -30.50
N LYS A 40 1.69 -3.85 -29.68
CA LYS A 40 2.27 -4.43 -28.46
C LYS A 40 1.54 -3.90 -27.25
N TYR A 41 1.24 -4.77 -26.30
CA TYR A 41 0.47 -4.44 -25.11
C TYR A 41 1.17 -4.98 -23.87
N LEU A 42 1.08 -4.22 -22.79
CA LEU A 42 1.65 -4.56 -21.50
C LEU A 42 0.61 -5.23 -20.61
N TYR A 43 1.02 -6.32 -20.02
CA TYR A 43 0.29 -7.07 -19.02
C TYR A 43 1.17 -7.25 -17.79
N VAL A 44 0.56 -7.40 -16.62
CA VAL A 44 1.25 -7.81 -15.40
C VAL A 44 0.73 -9.17 -14.97
N ARG A 45 1.65 -10.12 -14.85
CA ARG A 45 1.39 -11.47 -14.41
C ARG A 45 1.66 -11.60 -12.92
N LYS A 46 0.66 -12.09 -12.18
CA LYS A 46 0.74 -12.31 -10.74
C LYS A 46 0.13 -13.67 -10.38
N ARG A 47 0.61 -14.29 -9.31
CA ARG A 47 -0.01 -15.48 -8.74
C ARG A 47 -0.88 -15.09 -7.55
N VAL A 48 -2.18 -15.34 -7.65
CA VAL A 48 -3.17 -15.01 -6.60
C VAL A 48 -3.87 -16.31 -6.20
N ALA A 49 -3.82 -16.65 -4.93
CA ALA A 49 -4.42 -17.89 -4.40
C ALA A 49 -4.03 -19.15 -5.19
N GLY A 50 -2.76 -19.27 -5.59
CA GLY A 50 -2.24 -20.40 -6.35
C GLY A 50 -2.51 -20.34 -7.86
N LYS A 51 -3.40 -19.49 -8.34
CA LYS A 51 -3.72 -19.31 -9.76
C LYS A 51 -2.91 -18.17 -10.36
N GLN A 52 -2.46 -18.36 -11.60
CA GLN A 52 -1.78 -17.32 -12.36
C GLN A 52 -2.81 -16.42 -13.01
N THR A 53 -2.72 -15.12 -12.74
CA THR A 53 -3.53 -14.08 -13.37
C THR A 53 -2.66 -13.20 -14.25
N SER A 54 -3.23 -12.63 -15.30
CA SER A 54 -2.57 -11.68 -16.19
C SER A 54 -3.50 -10.49 -16.39
N THR A 55 -3.12 -9.34 -15.87
CA THR A 55 -3.92 -8.10 -15.90
C THR A 55 -3.39 -7.19 -16.99
N TYR A 56 -4.28 -6.70 -17.84
CA TYR A 56 -3.95 -5.69 -18.86
C TYR A 56 -3.62 -4.36 -18.20
N VAL A 57 -2.58 -3.67 -18.68
CA VAL A 57 -2.14 -2.38 -18.14
C VAL A 57 -2.32 -1.25 -19.18
N GLY A 58 -1.93 -1.50 -20.42
CA GLY A 58 -2.00 -0.50 -21.48
C GLY A 58 -1.24 -0.90 -22.74
N ALA A 59 -1.24 0.01 -23.75
CA ALA A 59 -0.37 -0.13 -24.88
C ALA A 59 1.11 -0.04 -24.45
N TYR A 60 1.98 -0.73 -25.16
CA TYR A 60 3.41 -0.70 -24.86
C TYR A 60 3.99 0.70 -25.10
N THR A 61 4.61 1.24 -24.07
CA THR A 61 5.61 2.31 -24.19
C THR A 61 6.81 1.92 -23.33
N GLU A 62 7.99 2.42 -23.67
CA GLU A 62 9.20 2.10 -22.94
C GLU A 62 9.14 2.65 -21.50
N GLU A 63 8.57 3.85 -21.32
CA GLU A 63 8.40 4.46 -20.01
C GLU A 63 7.50 3.60 -19.11
N LEU A 64 6.34 3.15 -19.63
CA LEU A 64 5.42 2.31 -18.89
C LEU A 64 6.04 0.94 -18.56
N TYR A 65 6.75 0.34 -19.51
CA TYR A 65 7.46 -0.91 -19.27
C TYR A 65 8.53 -0.78 -18.20
N ASN A 66 9.34 0.29 -18.25
CA ASN A 66 10.36 0.58 -17.24
C ASN A 66 9.77 0.87 -15.86
N LEU A 67 8.60 1.55 -15.79
CA LEU A 67 7.86 1.73 -14.55
C LEU A 67 7.43 0.39 -13.96
N LEU A 68 6.85 -0.50 -14.75
CA LEU A 68 6.43 -1.82 -14.30
C LEU A 68 7.61 -2.67 -13.85
N LEU A 69 8.77 -2.58 -14.51
CA LEU A 69 10.00 -3.26 -14.08
C LEU A 69 10.48 -2.75 -12.72
N ARG A 70 10.44 -1.44 -12.47
CA ARG A 70 10.79 -0.85 -11.16
C ARG A 70 9.84 -1.33 -10.07
N ASN A 71 8.53 -1.26 -10.31
CA ASN A 71 7.53 -1.76 -9.37
C ASN A 71 7.73 -3.24 -9.04
N ALA A 72 8.01 -4.07 -10.05
CA ALA A 72 8.26 -5.48 -9.84
C ALA A 72 9.54 -5.77 -9.03
N ARG A 73 10.58 -4.93 -9.16
CA ARG A 73 11.80 -5.02 -8.33
C ARG A 73 11.52 -4.61 -6.89
N GLU A 74 10.92 -3.44 -6.70
CA GLU A 74 10.56 -2.92 -5.39
C GLU A 74 9.64 -3.89 -4.64
N ALA A 75 8.58 -4.39 -5.27
CA ALA A 75 7.71 -5.39 -4.67
C ALA A 75 8.44 -6.67 -4.23
N ARG A 76 9.46 -7.11 -4.99
CA ARG A 76 10.29 -8.26 -4.60
C ARG A 76 11.17 -7.96 -3.38
N GLU A 77 11.74 -6.77 -3.31
CA GLU A 77 12.55 -6.31 -2.17
C GLU A 77 11.70 -6.21 -0.92
N ILE A 78 10.51 -5.57 -1.00
CA ILE A 78 9.55 -5.49 0.09
C ILE A 78 9.18 -6.90 0.60
N ARG A 79 8.80 -7.82 -0.28
CA ARG A 79 8.47 -9.19 0.12
C ARG A 79 9.64 -9.95 0.74
N ARG A 80 10.88 -9.63 0.36
CA ARG A 80 12.09 -10.19 1.00
C ARG A 80 12.25 -9.63 2.40
N SER A 81 12.07 -8.32 2.59
CA SER A 81 12.14 -7.65 3.88
C SER A 81 11.05 -8.15 4.82
N LEU A 82 9.81 -8.28 4.36
CA LEU A 82 8.70 -8.85 5.13
C LEU A 82 9.04 -10.26 5.65
N ARG A 83 9.56 -11.15 4.80
CA ARG A 83 10.00 -12.49 5.23
C ARG A 83 11.13 -12.45 6.26
N SER A 84 12.02 -11.47 6.17
CA SER A 84 13.08 -11.28 7.18
C SER A 84 12.50 -10.85 8.51
N ILE A 85 11.56 -9.89 8.52
CA ILE A 85 10.87 -9.41 9.72
C ILE A 85 10.08 -10.54 10.38
N GLU A 86 9.35 -11.34 9.61
CA GLU A 86 8.61 -12.50 10.13
C GLU A 86 9.52 -13.49 10.85
N LYS A 87 10.70 -13.76 10.29
CA LYS A 87 11.70 -14.62 10.94
C LYS A 87 12.24 -14.01 12.24
N GLN A 88 12.45 -12.70 12.29
CA GLN A 88 12.94 -12.00 13.49
C GLN A 88 11.86 -11.98 14.57
N LEU A 89 10.60 -11.72 14.22
CA LEU A 89 9.46 -11.77 15.12
C LEU A 89 9.29 -13.19 15.73
N ALA A 90 9.36 -14.21 14.89
CA ALA A 90 9.29 -15.60 15.35
C ALA A 90 10.45 -15.96 16.28
N ALA A 91 11.68 -15.52 15.98
CA ALA A 91 12.85 -15.73 16.84
C ALA A 91 12.76 -14.98 18.17
N ALA A 92 12.07 -13.82 18.19
CA ALA A 92 11.76 -13.07 19.41
C ALA A 92 10.60 -13.67 20.23
N GLY A 93 10.01 -14.79 19.78
CA GLY A 93 8.87 -15.44 20.45
C GLY A 93 7.55 -14.67 20.29
N TYR A 94 7.47 -13.76 19.32
CA TYR A 94 6.23 -13.05 19.04
C TYR A 94 5.20 -13.99 18.43
N SER A 95 4.02 -14.02 19.02
CA SER A 95 2.82 -14.68 18.47
C SER A 95 1.74 -13.64 18.24
N GLU A 96 1.05 -13.75 17.11
CA GLU A 96 -0.06 -12.85 16.82
C GLU A 96 -1.28 -13.18 17.69
N ASP A 97 -1.75 -12.19 18.45
CA ASP A 97 -3.03 -12.28 19.13
C ASP A 97 -4.18 -12.13 18.12
N ALA A 98 -5.25 -12.88 18.32
CA ALA A 98 -6.45 -12.75 17.51
C ALA A 98 -7.14 -11.40 17.81
N LEU A 99 -7.38 -10.59 16.78
CA LEU A 99 -8.22 -9.40 16.90
C LEU A 99 -9.66 -9.83 17.24
N SER A 100 -10.35 -9.04 18.06
CA SER A 100 -11.78 -9.29 18.33
C SER A 100 -12.62 -9.12 17.06
N ALA A 101 -13.77 -9.77 17.01
CA ALA A 101 -14.71 -9.66 15.90
C ALA A 101 -15.13 -8.21 15.62
N ASP A 102 -15.32 -7.40 16.67
CA ASP A 102 -15.67 -5.99 16.55
C ASP A 102 -14.55 -5.18 15.89
N VAL A 103 -13.30 -5.42 16.28
CA VAL A 103 -12.14 -4.76 15.65
C VAL A 103 -12.02 -5.15 14.18
N ILE A 104 -12.19 -6.43 13.84
CA ILE A 104 -12.17 -6.90 12.45
C ILE A 104 -13.27 -6.22 11.63
N ASN A 105 -14.49 -6.14 12.17
CA ASN A 105 -15.62 -5.47 11.51
C ASN A 105 -15.36 -3.97 11.32
N ASN A 106 -14.79 -3.30 12.32
CA ASN A 106 -14.45 -1.88 12.23
C ASN A 106 -13.35 -1.62 11.17
N ILE A 107 -12.34 -2.46 11.07
CA ILE A 107 -11.34 -2.40 10.00
C ILE A 107 -12.00 -2.57 8.62
N ALA A 108 -12.88 -3.57 8.49
CA ALA A 108 -13.60 -3.82 7.23
C ALA A 108 -14.48 -2.63 6.84
N PHE A 109 -15.19 -2.03 7.79
CA PHE A 109 -15.98 -0.83 7.57
C PHE A 109 -15.13 0.37 7.17
N ALA A 110 -14.01 0.61 7.86
CA ALA A 110 -13.09 1.69 7.55
C ALA A 110 -12.47 1.52 6.15
N ARG A 111 -12.10 0.28 5.76
CA ARG A 111 -11.60 -0.03 4.41
C ARG A 111 -12.65 0.22 3.32
N ALA A 112 -13.91 -0.15 3.57
CA ALA A 112 -15.00 0.09 2.62
C ALA A 112 -15.24 1.58 2.36
N ASN A 113 -15.00 2.44 3.36
CA ASN A 113 -15.20 3.89 3.28
C ASN A 113 -13.89 4.67 3.01
N MET A 114 -12.75 4.00 2.88
CA MET A 114 -11.44 4.63 2.79
C MET A 114 -11.33 5.65 1.65
N LYS A 115 -11.83 5.32 0.46
CA LYS A 115 -11.78 6.22 -0.69
C LYS A 115 -12.52 7.54 -0.45
N MET A 116 -13.71 7.46 0.15
CA MET A 116 -14.52 8.64 0.49
C MET A 116 -13.80 9.48 1.55
N ASN A 117 -13.30 8.85 2.61
CA ASN A 117 -12.58 9.55 3.67
C ASN A 117 -11.30 10.23 3.14
N ILE A 118 -10.56 9.60 2.23
CA ILE A 118 -9.39 10.22 1.59
C ILE A 118 -9.81 11.44 0.76
N TYR A 119 -10.91 11.33 -0.01
CA TYR A 119 -11.45 12.45 -0.77
C TYR A 119 -11.83 13.62 0.14
N ASP A 120 -12.60 13.38 1.20
CA ASP A 120 -13.02 14.41 2.15
C ASP A 120 -11.81 15.10 2.81
N GLN A 121 -10.82 14.33 3.24
CA GLN A 121 -9.58 14.86 3.81
C GLN A 121 -8.78 15.69 2.79
N ALA A 122 -8.63 15.20 1.56
CA ALA A 122 -7.92 15.93 0.51
C ALA A 122 -8.58 17.30 0.23
N VAL A 123 -9.91 17.35 0.17
CA VAL A 123 -10.67 18.59 0.00
C VAL A 123 -10.47 19.53 1.18
N LEU A 124 -10.50 19.03 2.43
CA LEU A 124 -10.24 19.83 3.63
C LEU A 124 -8.82 20.41 3.67
N GLU A 125 -7.84 19.71 3.08
CA GLU A 125 -6.46 20.18 2.94
C GLU A 125 -6.23 21.07 1.70
N GLY A 126 -7.32 21.47 1.02
CA GLY A 126 -7.28 22.40 -0.11
C GLY A 126 -6.86 21.78 -1.42
N VAL A 127 -6.90 20.46 -1.57
CA VAL A 127 -6.65 19.78 -2.85
C VAL A 127 -7.87 19.97 -3.75
N ALA A 128 -7.65 20.57 -4.93
CA ALA A 128 -8.71 20.72 -5.94
C ALA A 128 -8.92 19.40 -6.67
N THR A 129 -9.82 18.56 -6.14
CA THR A 129 -10.13 17.24 -6.67
C THR A 129 -11.62 16.94 -6.64
N SER A 130 -12.06 15.96 -7.42
CA SER A 130 -13.38 15.33 -7.34
C SER A 130 -13.26 13.90 -6.85
N PHE A 131 -14.36 13.31 -6.38
CA PHE A 131 -14.34 11.91 -5.94
C PHE A 131 -13.86 10.94 -7.03
N PRO A 132 -14.33 11.02 -8.30
CA PRO A 132 -13.81 10.15 -9.37
C PRO A 132 -12.29 10.32 -9.63
N GLN A 133 -11.76 11.55 -9.56
CA GLN A 133 -10.32 11.78 -9.69
C GLN A 133 -9.53 11.18 -8.55
N THR A 134 -10.02 11.36 -7.31
CA THR A 134 -9.42 10.75 -6.12
C THR A 134 -9.42 9.23 -6.22
N GLU A 135 -10.54 8.63 -6.63
CA GLU A 135 -10.65 7.19 -6.84
C GLU A 135 -9.64 6.68 -7.89
N GLU A 136 -9.51 7.38 -9.02
CA GLU A 136 -8.54 7.00 -10.06
C GLU A 136 -7.10 7.09 -9.56
N ILE A 137 -6.75 8.11 -8.76
CA ILE A 137 -5.42 8.20 -8.13
C ILE A 137 -5.20 7.02 -7.18
N ILE A 138 -6.18 6.71 -6.34
CA ILE A 138 -6.08 5.60 -5.38
C ILE A 138 -5.89 4.27 -6.11
N GLU A 139 -6.58 4.04 -7.22
CA GLU A 139 -6.52 2.77 -7.95
C GLU A 139 -5.32 2.67 -8.89
N ASN A 140 -5.01 3.74 -9.61
CA ASN A 140 -4.07 3.75 -10.72
C ASN A 140 -2.81 4.60 -10.49
N GLY A 141 -2.77 5.37 -9.39
CA GLY A 141 -1.63 6.22 -9.03
C GLY A 141 -1.45 7.47 -9.90
N LYS A 142 -2.40 7.77 -10.77
CA LYS A 142 -2.34 8.92 -11.70
C LYS A 142 -3.74 9.35 -12.11
N VAL A 143 -3.86 10.63 -12.49
CA VAL A 143 -5.05 11.20 -13.11
C VAL A 143 -4.64 12.35 -14.01
N SER A 144 -5.43 12.66 -15.05
CA SER A 144 -5.21 13.83 -15.91
C SER A 144 -5.77 15.10 -15.27
N GLY A 145 -5.10 16.23 -15.47
CA GLY A 145 -5.60 17.55 -15.08
C GLY A 145 -5.34 17.96 -13.63
N MET A 146 -4.54 17.20 -12.88
CA MET A 146 -4.10 17.56 -11.52
C MET A 146 -2.59 17.81 -11.46
N THR A 147 -2.16 18.62 -10.48
CA THR A 147 -0.75 18.84 -10.23
C THR A 147 -0.10 17.60 -9.62
N ALA A 148 1.20 17.39 -9.84
CA ALA A 148 1.94 16.31 -9.22
C ALA A 148 1.90 16.38 -7.67
N THR A 149 1.88 17.61 -7.12
CA THR A 149 1.78 17.85 -5.68
C THR A 149 0.44 17.37 -5.12
N ASP A 150 -0.66 17.66 -5.79
CA ASP A 150 -2.00 17.26 -5.34
C ASP A 150 -2.18 15.73 -5.45
N VAL A 151 -1.68 15.12 -6.52
CA VAL A 151 -1.65 13.66 -6.66
C VAL A 151 -0.85 13.04 -5.50
N GLN A 152 0.33 13.62 -5.18
CA GLN A 152 1.17 13.11 -4.09
C GLN A 152 0.48 13.22 -2.74
N LYS A 153 -0.23 14.31 -2.44
CA LYS A 153 -1.02 14.44 -1.20
C LYS A 153 -2.05 13.32 -1.05
N ILE A 154 -2.80 13.02 -2.10
CA ILE A 154 -3.79 11.93 -2.09
C ILE A 154 -3.10 10.56 -1.88
N LEU A 155 -1.95 10.33 -2.50
CA LEU A 155 -1.18 9.10 -2.29
C LEU A 155 -0.61 9.00 -0.86
N ASN A 156 -0.19 10.13 -0.28
CA ASN A 156 0.25 10.19 1.12
C ASN A 156 -0.91 9.83 2.08
N LEU A 157 -2.10 10.39 1.86
CA LEU A 157 -3.30 10.05 2.62
C LEU A 157 -3.62 8.56 2.48
N LYS A 158 -3.60 8.02 1.27
CA LYS A 158 -3.80 6.57 1.05
C LYS A 158 -2.77 5.75 1.82
N HIS A 159 -1.49 6.14 1.80
CA HIS A 159 -0.44 5.45 2.54
C HIS A 159 -0.71 5.47 4.05
N ALA A 160 -1.08 6.63 4.60
CA ALA A 160 -1.43 6.75 6.00
C ALA A 160 -2.63 5.86 6.38
N TRP A 161 -3.67 5.83 5.56
CA TRP A 161 -4.83 4.97 5.77
C TRP A 161 -4.49 3.49 5.72
N GLU A 162 -3.70 3.03 4.73
CA GLU A 162 -3.24 1.63 4.64
C GLU A 162 -2.40 1.24 5.85
N PHE A 163 -1.55 2.15 6.34
CA PHE A 163 -0.74 1.93 7.54
C PHE A 163 -1.60 1.85 8.80
N ILE A 164 -2.53 2.80 9.02
CA ILE A 164 -3.40 2.83 10.21
C ILE A 164 -4.30 1.59 10.28
N LEU A 165 -4.76 1.10 9.14
CA LEU A 165 -5.63 -0.08 9.06
C LEU A 165 -4.86 -1.41 9.01
N ASP A 166 -3.52 -1.38 9.09
CA ASP A 166 -2.75 -2.59 9.24
C ASP A 166 -2.99 -3.22 10.62
N ARG A 167 -3.09 -4.54 10.65
CA ARG A 167 -3.35 -5.31 11.86
C ARG A 167 -2.35 -5.02 12.98
N ASP A 168 -1.09 -4.90 12.64
CA ASP A 168 -0.02 -4.67 13.62
C ASP A 168 -0.15 -3.29 14.28
N VAL A 169 -0.59 -2.29 13.51
CA VAL A 169 -0.84 -0.93 14.01
C VAL A 169 -2.07 -0.93 14.91
N VAL A 170 -3.16 -1.57 14.48
CA VAL A 170 -4.41 -1.65 15.26
C VAL A 170 -4.19 -2.42 16.58
N ALA A 171 -3.40 -3.49 16.56
CA ALA A 171 -3.07 -4.28 17.75
C ALA A 171 -2.03 -3.60 18.64
N SER A 172 -1.31 -2.60 18.16
CA SER A 172 -0.27 -1.93 18.93
C SER A 172 -0.84 -0.84 19.84
N ARG A 173 -0.04 -0.46 20.85
CA ARG A 173 -0.38 0.68 21.72
C ARG A 173 -0.15 1.99 20.96
N SER A 174 -1.14 2.89 20.97
CA SER A 174 -0.99 4.25 20.48
C SER A 174 -0.01 5.02 21.36
N ASP A 175 1.08 5.50 20.78
CA ASP A 175 2.09 6.32 21.44
C ASP A 175 2.48 7.54 20.59
N TYR A 176 3.26 8.43 21.16
CA TYR A 176 3.73 9.64 20.46
C TYR A 176 4.52 9.31 19.18
N TYR A 177 5.30 8.24 19.18
CA TYR A 177 6.09 7.83 18.00
C TYR A 177 5.18 7.36 16.86
N MET A 178 4.11 6.64 17.19
CA MET A 178 3.10 6.22 16.22
C MET A 178 2.41 7.44 15.58
N LEU A 179 1.95 8.39 16.40
CA LEU A 179 1.30 9.62 15.93
C LEU A 179 2.25 10.46 15.07
N SER A 180 3.51 10.61 15.50
CA SER A 180 4.54 11.33 14.73
C SER A 180 4.86 10.64 13.40
N TYR A 181 4.79 9.32 13.34
CA TYR A 181 5.00 8.58 12.10
C TYR A 181 3.84 8.80 11.13
N ILE A 182 2.59 8.71 11.60
CA ILE A 182 1.40 9.00 10.78
C ILE A 182 1.46 10.43 10.23
N ALA A 183 1.81 11.41 11.07
CA ALA A 183 1.96 12.79 10.63
C ALA A 183 3.01 12.97 9.52
N ARG A 184 4.09 12.18 9.53
CA ARG A 184 5.09 12.18 8.44
C ARG A 184 4.62 11.50 7.17
N LEU A 185 3.70 10.54 7.26
CA LEU A 185 3.14 9.89 6.08
C LEU A 185 2.22 10.83 5.30
N VAL A 186 1.51 11.72 6.01
CA VAL A 186 0.54 12.65 5.41
C VAL A 186 1.25 13.87 4.78
N ASN A 187 2.36 14.33 5.36
CA ASN A 187 3.13 15.50 4.88
C ASN A 187 4.26 15.11 3.94
#